data_423ed7dca440469f7c9ce52975319ca1
#
_entry.id   423ed7dca440469f7c9ce52975319ca1
#
_cell.length_a   1.000
_cell.length_b   1.000
_cell.length_c   1.000
_cell.angle_alpha   90.00
_cell.angle_beta   90.00
_cell.angle_gamma   90.00
#
_symmetry.space_group_name_H-M   'P 1'
#
loop_
_entity.id
_entity.type
_entity.pdbx_description
1 polymer ?
#
loop_
_entity_poly.entity_id
_entity_poly.type
_entity_poly.pdbx_seq_one_letter_code
_entity_poly.pdbx_strand_id
1 'polypeptide(L)'
;MAQFIDEPSRTFNEYLLIPGFTSKDCTPENVDLSTPVVKYKVGETPSIRANIPLVSAVMQAVSNDTMAVALAKEGGISFIFGSQSIESQAEMIRKVKSYKAGFVRSDSNLRPDQTLADVLALKQERGHSTIAITEDGTPSGKIIGLVTSRDYRVSRLDKNTKISEFMTPFEKLIYAKDGVTLSEANDILWDNKLNALPIIDENQRLTHFVFRKDYDSHKSNPNELLDDHKRYLVGA
;
A
#
# COMPACT_ATOMS: atom_id res chain seq x y z
N MET A 1 27.98 -33.24 -7.07
CA MET A 1 29.40 -33.33 -6.66
C MET A 1 29.55 -32.36 -5.49
N ALA A 2 30.06 -32.81 -4.34
CA ALA A 2 30.27 -31.94 -3.18
C ALA A 2 31.46 -30.99 -3.49
N GLN A 3 31.32 -29.72 -3.16
CA GLN A 3 32.39 -28.74 -3.23
C GLN A 3 32.91 -28.50 -1.82
N PHE A 4 34.20 -28.67 -1.61
CA PHE A 4 34.87 -28.37 -0.37
C PHE A 4 35.41 -26.94 -0.43
N ILE A 5 35.20 -26.17 0.65
CA ILE A 5 35.72 -24.81 0.82
C ILE A 5 36.73 -24.89 1.97
N ASP A 6 38.01 -24.66 1.64
CA ASP A 6 39.11 -24.75 2.61
C ASP A 6 39.36 -23.44 3.39
N GLU A 7 38.63 -22.38 3.02
CA GLU A 7 38.70 -21.09 3.73
C GLU A 7 37.94 -21.15 5.08
N PRO A 8 38.47 -20.52 6.16
CA PRO A 8 37.79 -20.50 7.44
C PRO A 8 36.41 -19.83 7.32
N SER A 9 35.36 -20.54 7.73
CA SER A 9 34.04 -19.95 7.90
C SER A 9 33.93 -19.35 9.30
N ARG A 10 33.45 -18.13 9.42
CA ARG A 10 33.34 -17.40 10.69
C ARG A 10 31.89 -17.01 10.97
N THR A 11 31.54 -16.94 12.25
CA THR A 11 30.27 -16.43 12.73
C THR A 11 30.37 -14.95 13.09
N PHE A 12 29.24 -14.26 13.19
CA PHE A 12 29.23 -12.85 13.58
C PHE A 12 29.86 -12.58 14.95
N ASN A 13 29.85 -13.56 15.86
CA ASN A 13 30.45 -13.44 17.18
C ASN A 13 31.98 -13.37 17.14
N GLU A 14 32.60 -13.72 16.03
CA GLU A 14 34.06 -13.65 15.83
C GLU A 14 34.53 -12.32 15.26
N TYR A 15 33.58 -11.38 14.96
CA TYR A 15 33.91 -10.06 14.44
C TYR A 15 33.64 -9.00 15.47
N LEU A 16 34.53 -8.02 15.55
CA LEU A 16 34.37 -6.81 16.34
C LEU A 16 34.43 -5.60 15.40
N LEU A 17 33.58 -4.62 15.65
CA LEU A 17 33.68 -3.33 14.98
C LEU A 17 34.93 -2.61 15.47
N ILE A 18 35.76 -2.16 14.54
CA ILE A 18 36.92 -1.30 14.88
C ILE A 18 36.35 0.10 15.18
N PRO A 19 36.62 0.65 16.37
CA PRO A 19 36.19 2.01 16.71
C PRO A 19 36.71 3.03 15.69
N GLY A 20 35.80 3.88 15.19
CA GLY A 20 36.12 4.97 14.29
C GLY A 20 36.10 6.31 14.98
N PHE A 21 36.47 7.35 14.26
CA PHE A 21 36.37 8.72 14.73
C PHE A 21 34.90 9.17 14.80
N THR A 22 34.52 9.73 15.94
CA THR A 22 33.17 10.31 16.14
C THR A 22 33.33 11.81 16.42
N SER A 23 32.64 12.65 15.67
CA SER A 23 32.58 14.10 15.87
C SER A 23 31.21 14.52 16.43
N LYS A 24 31.09 15.78 16.80
CA LYS A 24 29.81 16.39 17.22
C LYS A 24 28.75 16.39 16.12
N ASP A 25 29.17 16.20 14.87
CA ASP A 25 28.26 16.16 13.70
C ASP A 25 27.72 14.77 13.44
N CYS A 26 28.17 13.74 14.17
CA CYS A 26 27.64 12.38 14.12
C CYS A 26 26.35 12.27 14.95
N THR A 27 25.31 12.97 14.53
CA THR A 27 23.97 12.93 15.15
C THR A 27 23.04 12.05 14.33
N PRO A 28 21.95 11.52 14.91
CA PRO A 28 20.97 10.70 14.17
C PRO A 28 20.44 11.37 12.90
N GLU A 29 20.31 12.70 12.92
CA GLU A 29 19.80 13.47 11.77
C GLU A 29 20.78 13.52 10.59
N ASN A 30 22.08 13.37 10.87
CA ASN A 30 23.15 13.41 9.87
C ASN A 30 23.58 12.03 9.37
N VAL A 31 23.00 10.95 9.93
CA VAL A 31 23.33 9.57 9.55
C VAL A 31 22.43 9.10 8.43
N ASP A 32 23.00 8.78 7.26
CA ASP A 32 22.30 8.09 6.17
C ASP A 32 22.44 6.57 6.33
N LEU A 33 21.33 5.88 6.61
CA LEU A 33 21.26 4.43 6.75
C LEU A 33 20.94 3.73 5.42
N SER A 34 20.74 4.48 4.33
CA SER A 34 20.38 3.88 3.06
C SER A 34 21.49 2.96 2.54
N THR A 35 21.11 1.75 2.12
CA THR A 35 22.06 0.72 1.72
C THR A 35 21.65 0.07 0.41
N PRO A 36 22.62 -0.25 -0.50
CA PRO A 36 22.31 -0.99 -1.71
C PRO A 36 21.95 -2.45 -1.36
N VAL A 37 20.89 -2.95 -1.95
CA VAL A 37 20.48 -4.38 -1.82
C VAL A 37 20.80 -5.19 -3.06
N VAL A 38 21.35 -4.57 -4.07
CA VAL A 38 21.80 -5.20 -5.33
C VAL A 38 23.26 -4.89 -5.59
N LYS A 39 23.94 -5.80 -6.30
CA LYS A 39 25.34 -5.60 -6.72
C LYS A 39 25.43 -4.42 -7.70
N TYR A 40 26.40 -3.56 -7.53
CA TYR A 40 26.67 -2.39 -8.38
C TYR A 40 28.19 -2.17 -8.52
N LYS A 41 28.62 -1.43 -9.52
CA LYS A 41 30.02 -1.05 -9.70
C LYS A 41 30.32 0.26 -8.95
N VAL A 42 31.56 0.43 -8.55
CA VAL A 42 32.03 1.68 -7.94
C VAL A 42 31.79 2.85 -8.90
N GLY A 43 31.12 3.89 -8.42
CA GLY A 43 30.75 5.06 -9.22
C GLY A 43 29.37 4.98 -9.92
N GLU A 44 28.71 3.83 -9.88
CA GLU A 44 27.32 3.69 -10.36
C GLU A 44 26.32 3.82 -9.22
N THR A 45 25.13 4.33 -9.51
CA THR A 45 24.01 4.34 -8.57
C THR A 45 23.36 2.95 -8.56
N PRO A 46 23.24 2.27 -7.39
CA PRO A 46 22.57 0.98 -7.33
C PRO A 46 21.09 1.13 -7.71
N SER A 47 20.59 0.18 -8.50
CA SER A 47 19.22 0.20 -9.02
C SER A 47 18.16 0.01 -7.91
N ILE A 48 18.53 -0.61 -6.80
CA ILE A 48 17.65 -0.79 -5.64
C ILE A 48 18.43 -0.48 -4.36
N ARG A 49 17.88 0.40 -3.54
CA ARG A 49 18.38 0.71 -2.20
C ARG A 49 17.27 0.48 -1.19
N ALA A 50 17.61 -0.01 -0.01
CA ALA A 50 16.75 0.08 1.16
C ALA A 50 17.06 1.38 1.91
N ASN A 51 16.08 1.98 2.56
CA ASN A 51 16.26 3.22 3.32
C ASN A 51 16.90 2.95 4.69
N ILE A 52 16.74 1.72 5.20
CA ILE A 52 17.45 1.22 6.39
C ILE A 52 18.03 -0.17 6.09
N PRO A 53 19.15 -0.58 6.74
CA PRO A 53 19.83 -1.85 6.44
C PRO A 53 19.15 -3.05 7.12
N LEU A 54 17.83 -3.16 7.01
CA LEU A 54 17.06 -4.27 7.58
C LEU A 54 16.40 -5.09 6.47
N VAL A 55 16.66 -6.40 6.52
CA VAL A 55 16.08 -7.39 5.60
C VAL A 55 15.48 -8.52 6.43
N SER A 56 14.25 -8.94 6.13
CA SER A 56 13.66 -10.08 6.84
C SER A 56 14.22 -11.41 6.33
N ALA A 57 14.40 -12.36 7.24
CA ALA A 57 14.82 -13.71 6.87
C ALA A 57 13.75 -14.42 6.04
N VAL A 58 14.18 -15.15 4.98
CA VAL A 58 13.28 -15.84 4.04
C VAL A 58 12.73 -17.12 4.67
N MET A 59 11.95 -16.96 5.74
CA MET A 59 11.36 -18.07 6.52
C MET A 59 9.84 -17.91 6.59
N GLN A 60 9.12 -19.02 6.54
CA GLN A 60 7.65 -19.05 6.61
C GLN A 60 7.10 -18.37 7.87
N ALA A 61 7.76 -18.53 9.01
CA ALA A 61 7.35 -17.90 10.28
C ALA A 61 7.68 -16.41 10.38
N VAL A 62 8.44 -15.84 9.42
CA VAL A 62 8.96 -14.46 9.48
C VAL A 62 8.44 -13.62 8.34
N SER A 63 8.65 -14.07 7.09
CA SER A 63 8.53 -13.21 5.89
C SER A 63 7.27 -13.48 5.08
N ASN A 64 6.11 -13.12 5.64
CA ASN A 64 4.83 -13.10 4.93
C ASN A 64 4.50 -11.68 4.43
N ASP A 65 3.33 -11.52 3.80
CA ASP A 65 2.81 -10.24 3.30
C ASP A 65 2.68 -9.16 4.40
N THR A 66 2.29 -9.55 5.60
CA THR A 66 2.16 -8.62 6.76
C THR A 66 3.51 -8.08 7.19
N MET A 67 4.54 -8.94 7.31
CA MET A 67 5.90 -8.52 7.63
C MET A 67 6.48 -7.65 6.51
N ALA A 68 6.22 -7.99 5.25
CA ALA A 68 6.70 -7.22 4.11
C ALA A 68 6.16 -5.79 4.12
N VAL A 69 4.88 -5.59 4.41
CA VAL A 69 4.28 -4.26 4.56
C VAL A 69 4.87 -3.52 5.76
N ALA A 70 4.98 -4.18 6.91
CA ALA A 70 5.50 -3.56 8.12
C ALA A 70 6.95 -3.09 7.94
N LEU A 71 7.80 -3.95 7.38
CA LEU A 71 9.22 -3.63 7.17
C LEU A 71 9.42 -2.55 6.09
N ALA A 72 8.62 -2.58 5.02
CA ALA A 72 8.67 -1.54 3.99
C ALA A 72 8.24 -0.16 4.51
N LYS A 73 7.31 -0.09 5.45
CA LYS A 73 6.93 1.17 6.14
C LYS A 73 8.10 1.79 6.90
N GLU A 74 8.94 0.96 7.50
CA GLU A 74 10.14 1.42 8.22
C GLU A 74 11.34 1.67 7.30
N GLY A 75 11.24 1.34 6.01
CA GLY A 75 12.30 1.56 5.02
C GLY A 75 13.19 0.34 4.73
N GLY A 76 12.89 -0.81 5.33
CA GLY A 76 13.55 -2.08 5.06
C GLY A 76 12.90 -2.87 3.93
N ILE A 77 13.44 -4.04 3.60
CA ILE A 77 12.91 -4.92 2.55
C ILE A 77 12.68 -6.34 3.07
N SER A 78 11.55 -6.93 2.69
CA SER A 78 11.24 -8.33 2.98
C SER A 78 11.30 -9.16 1.71
N PHE A 79 11.79 -10.41 1.85
CA PHE A 79 11.72 -11.43 0.81
C PHE A 79 10.70 -12.49 1.24
N ILE A 80 9.61 -12.59 0.49
CA ILE A 80 8.54 -13.56 0.79
C ILE A 80 9.09 -14.99 0.71
N PHE A 81 8.78 -15.81 1.71
CA PHE A 81 9.31 -17.17 1.80
C PHE A 81 8.91 -18.03 0.60
N GLY A 82 9.83 -18.93 0.17
CA GLY A 82 9.64 -19.78 -1.01
C GLY A 82 9.05 -21.17 -0.70
N SER A 83 8.89 -21.57 0.58
CA SER A 83 8.33 -22.87 0.96
C SER A 83 6.80 -22.89 0.87
N GLN A 84 6.26 -22.56 -0.30
CA GLN A 84 4.85 -22.51 -0.64
C GLN A 84 4.65 -22.64 -2.15
N SER A 85 3.40 -22.71 -2.64
CA SER A 85 3.15 -22.70 -4.08
C SER A 85 3.44 -21.33 -4.71
N ILE A 86 3.74 -21.32 -6.00
CA ILE A 86 3.97 -20.09 -6.78
C ILE A 86 2.75 -19.15 -6.70
N GLU A 87 1.55 -19.73 -6.77
CA GLU A 87 0.29 -18.98 -6.71
C GLU A 87 0.11 -18.29 -5.36
N SER A 88 0.42 -18.99 -4.26
CA SER A 88 0.35 -18.45 -2.90
C SER A 88 1.36 -17.32 -2.70
N GLN A 89 2.61 -17.51 -3.15
CA GLN A 89 3.64 -16.48 -3.08
C GLN A 89 3.28 -15.24 -3.92
N ALA A 90 2.79 -15.46 -5.15
CA ALA A 90 2.33 -14.39 -6.03
C ALA A 90 1.16 -13.61 -5.41
N GLU A 91 0.24 -14.28 -4.71
CA GLU A 91 -0.86 -13.61 -4.01
C GLU A 91 -0.36 -12.72 -2.87
N MET A 92 0.59 -13.18 -2.07
CA MET A 92 1.22 -12.36 -1.03
C MET A 92 1.89 -11.12 -1.62
N ILE A 93 2.62 -11.29 -2.75
CA ILE A 93 3.25 -10.15 -3.45
C ILE A 93 2.21 -9.17 -3.97
N ARG A 94 1.09 -9.66 -4.57
CA ARG A 94 0.00 -8.78 -5.02
C ARG A 94 -0.58 -7.98 -3.85
N LYS A 95 -0.77 -8.59 -2.69
CA LYS A 95 -1.24 -7.88 -1.48
C LYS A 95 -0.26 -6.78 -1.07
N VAL A 96 1.05 -7.06 -1.01
CA VAL A 96 2.06 -6.03 -0.70
C VAL A 96 2.06 -4.92 -1.75
N LYS A 97 2.02 -5.27 -3.04
CA LYS A 97 2.00 -4.30 -4.15
C LYS A 97 0.70 -3.49 -4.25
N SER A 98 -0.41 -4.02 -3.76
CA SER A 98 -1.68 -3.28 -3.68
C SER A 98 -1.69 -2.27 -2.52
N TYR A 99 -0.80 -2.46 -1.55
CA TYR A 99 -0.61 -1.53 -0.44
C TYR A 99 0.18 -0.31 -0.94
N LYS A 100 -0.52 0.67 -1.46
CA LYS A 100 0.07 1.90 -1.99
C LYS A 100 0.02 2.97 -0.91
N ALA A 101 1.16 3.58 -0.60
CA ALA A 101 1.23 4.68 0.37
C ALA A 101 0.27 5.81 -0.04
N GLY A 102 -0.82 5.95 0.68
CA GLY A 102 -1.83 6.97 0.46
C GLY A 102 -2.78 6.77 -0.74
N PHE A 103 -2.43 5.95 -1.74
CA PHE A 103 -3.30 5.63 -2.87
C PHE A 103 -3.71 4.16 -2.79
N VAL A 104 -4.99 3.89 -2.58
CA VAL A 104 -5.52 2.54 -2.37
C VAL A 104 -6.38 2.12 -3.55
N ARG A 105 -6.15 0.93 -4.11
CA ARG A 105 -7.10 0.35 -5.06
C ARG A 105 -8.38 -0.03 -4.34
N SER A 106 -9.52 0.24 -4.97
CA SER A 106 -10.80 -0.18 -4.43
C SER A 106 -10.90 -1.72 -4.42
N ASP A 107 -11.23 -2.28 -3.27
CA ASP A 107 -11.57 -3.70 -3.08
C ASP A 107 -13.06 -3.87 -2.75
N SER A 108 -13.78 -2.77 -2.68
CA SER A 108 -15.18 -2.69 -2.29
C SER A 108 -15.96 -1.97 -3.37
N ASN A 109 -16.48 -2.75 -4.34
CA ASN A 109 -17.17 -2.23 -5.51
C ASN A 109 -18.49 -2.95 -5.71
N LEU A 110 -19.53 -2.21 -6.06
CA LEU A 110 -20.86 -2.72 -6.37
C LEU A 110 -21.41 -2.02 -7.63
N ARG A 111 -22.49 -2.61 -8.20
CA ARG A 111 -23.23 -2.02 -9.31
C ARG A 111 -24.43 -1.22 -8.79
N PRO A 112 -24.93 -0.25 -9.57
CA PRO A 112 -26.06 0.58 -9.15
C PRO A 112 -27.38 -0.16 -9.03
N ASP A 113 -27.53 -1.32 -9.71
CA ASP A 113 -28.71 -2.18 -9.65
C ASP A 113 -28.77 -3.12 -8.44
N GLN A 114 -27.66 -3.28 -7.71
CA GLN A 114 -27.59 -4.03 -6.46
C GLN A 114 -28.29 -3.27 -5.31
N THR A 115 -28.39 -3.92 -4.15
CA THR A 115 -29.28 -3.46 -3.06
C THR A 115 -28.52 -3.04 -1.81
N LEU A 116 -29.22 -2.42 -0.85
CA LEU A 116 -28.66 -2.12 0.47
C LEU A 116 -28.21 -3.40 1.21
N ALA A 117 -28.86 -4.55 0.97
CA ALA A 117 -28.41 -5.82 1.56
C ALA A 117 -26.99 -6.17 1.08
N ASP A 118 -26.66 -5.96 -0.22
CA ASP A 118 -25.34 -6.20 -0.77
C ASP A 118 -24.29 -5.25 -0.17
N VAL A 119 -24.64 -3.98 0.05
CA VAL A 119 -23.80 -2.99 0.74
C VAL A 119 -23.46 -3.45 2.16
N LEU A 120 -24.45 -3.94 2.90
CA LEU A 120 -24.26 -4.40 4.27
C LEU A 120 -23.42 -5.68 4.33
N ALA A 121 -23.65 -6.62 3.41
CA ALA A 121 -22.88 -7.85 3.30
C ALA A 121 -21.40 -7.55 2.99
N LEU A 122 -21.13 -6.70 1.99
CA LEU A 122 -19.79 -6.30 1.63
C LEU A 122 -19.07 -5.56 2.77
N LYS A 123 -19.79 -4.69 3.48
CA LYS A 123 -19.27 -4.00 4.66
C LYS A 123 -18.92 -4.97 5.79
N GLN A 124 -19.71 -6.00 6.01
CA GLN A 124 -19.44 -7.03 7.02
C GLN A 124 -18.23 -7.88 6.62
N GLU A 125 -18.08 -8.20 5.34
CA GLU A 125 -16.98 -9.00 4.80
C GLU A 125 -15.64 -8.24 4.80
N ARG A 126 -15.64 -6.99 4.33
CA ARG A 126 -14.42 -6.19 4.10
C ARG A 126 -14.11 -5.18 5.20
N GLY A 127 -15.07 -4.84 6.04
CA GLY A 127 -14.90 -3.83 7.10
C GLY A 127 -14.86 -2.38 6.60
N HIS A 128 -15.02 -2.13 5.29
CA HIS A 128 -14.95 -0.80 4.71
C HIS A 128 -16.31 -0.10 4.70
N SER A 129 -16.30 1.22 4.94
CA SER A 129 -17.51 2.05 4.95
C SER A 129 -17.71 2.85 3.67
N THR A 130 -16.71 2.84 2.77
CA THR A 130 -16.74 3.54 1.48
C THR A 130 -16.74 2.50 0.37
N ILE A 131 -17.76 2.51 -0.46
CA ILE A 131 -17.98 1.54 -1.54
C ILE A 131 -18.09 2.32 -2.85
N ALA A 132 -17.24 1.99 -3.82
CA ALA A 132 -17.34 2.55 -5.15
C ALA A 132 -18.48 1.89 -5.91
N ILE A 133 -19.32 2.70 -6.56
CA ILE A 133 -20.35 2.21 -7.45
C ILE A 133 -19.86 2.40 -8.87
N THR A 134 -19.56 1.27 -9.51
CA THR A 134 -19.07 1.24 -10.90
C THR A 134 -20.08 0.58 -11.81
N GLU A 135 -20.00 0.88 -13.10
CA GLU A 135 -20.95 0.36 -14.10
C GLU A 135 -21.00 -1.18 -14.10
N ASP A 136 -19.85 -1.80 -13.94
CA ASP A 136 -19.67 -3.27 -14.00
C ASP A 136 -19.40 -3.93 -12.63
N GLY A 137 -19.31 -3.15 -11.56
CA GLY A 137 -18.97 -3.63 -10.20
C GLY A 137 -17.50 -4.00 -10.02
N THR A 138 -16.63 -3.63 -10.95
CA THR A 138 -15.18 -3.94 -10.87
C THR A 138 -14.37 -2.80 -10.28
N PRO A 139 -13.16 -3.08 -9.72
CA PRO A 139 -12.27 -2.07 -9.14
C PRO A 139 -11.78 -0.98 -10.11
N SER A 140 -11.84 -1.25 -11.42
CA SER A 140 -11.39 -0.35 -12.50
C SER A 140 -12.52 -0.01 -13.47
N GLY A 141 -13.76 -0.25 -13.07
CA GLY A 141 -14.93 0.12 -13.85
C GLY A 141 -15.16 1.63 -13.90
N LYS A 142 -16.01 2.07 -14.85
CA LYS A 142 -16.43 3.46 -14.89
C LYS A 142 -17.21 3.80 -13.63
N ILE A 143 -16.79 4.84 -12.91
CA ILE A 143 -17.43 5.24 -11.67
C ILE A 143 -18.77 5.94 -11.96
N ILE A 144 -19.84 5.45 -11.32
CA ILE A 144 -21.19 5.97 -11.41
C ILE A 144 -21.58 6.74 -10.15
N GLY A 145 -21.01 6.37 -9.01
CA GLY A 145 -21.30 7.00 -7.74
C GLY A 145 -20.48 6.42 -6.61
N LEU A 146 -20.83 6.83 -5.41
CA LEU A 146 -20.18 6.41 -4.16
C LEU A 146 -21.25 6.14 -3.10
N VAL A 147 -21.05 5.11 -2.29
CA VAL A 147 -21.84 4.86 -1.09
C VAL A 147 -20.95 4.93 0.14
N THR A 148 -21.37 5.69 1.12
CA THR A 148 -20.74 5.78 2.43
C THR A 148 -21.76 5.52 3.53
N SER A 149 -21.31 5.35 4.78
CA SER A 149 -22.22 5.19 5.92
C SER A 149 -23.13 6.41 6.20
N ARG A 150 -22.93 7.53 5.49
CA ARG A 150 -23.78 8.74 5.60
C ARG A 150 -24.98 8.70 4.65
N ASP A 151 -24.90 7.89 3.59
CA ASP A 151 -25.89 7.86 2.52
C ASP A 151 -27.11 7.01 2.86
N TYR A 152 -27.03 6.16 3.89
CA TYR A 152 -28.14 5.29 4.32
C TYR A 152 -28.26 5.17 5.84
N ARG A 153 -29.49 4.90 6.28
CA ARG A 153 -29.80 4.48 7.66
C ARG A 153 -30.57 3.16 7.62
N VAL A 154 -29.96 2.11 8.16
CA VAL A 154 -30.54 0.74 8.16
C VAL A 154 -31.93 0.69 8.81
N SER A 155 -32.24 1.59 9.75
CA SER A 155 -33.55 1.69 10.40
C SER A 155 -34.63 2.39 9.57
N ARG A 156 -34.27 2.98 8.43
CA ARG A 156 -35.19 3.79 7.62
C ARG A 156 -35.29 3.35 6.14
N LEU A 157 -34.30 2.62 5.65
CA LEU A 157 -34.29 2.10 4.27
C LEU A 157 -34.56 0.61 4.29
N ASP A 158 -35.39 0.16 3.32
CA ASP A 158 -35.58 -1.26 3.07
C ASP A 158 -34.27 -1.87 2.51
N LYS A 159 -33.96 -3.09 2.92
CA LYS A 159 -32.77 -3.80 2.47
C LYS A 159 -32.75 -4.09 0.97
N ASN A 160 -33.93 -4.13 0.34
CA ASN A 160 -34.09 -4.33 -1.11
C ASN A 160 -34.00 -3.02 -1.92
N THR A 161 -33.86 -1.85 -1.26
CA THR A 161 -33.69 -0.57 -1.94
C THR A 161 -32.45 -0.61 -2.82
N LYS A 162 -32.55 -0.22 -4.08
CA LYS A 162 -31.44 -0.20 -5.03
C LYS A 162 -30.42 0.87 -4.64
N ILE A 163 -29.16 0.59 -4.87
CA ILE A 163 -28.04 1.49 -4.60
C ILE A 163 -28.21 2.82 -5.35
N SER A 164 -28.69 2.78 -6.58
CA SER A 164 -28.96 3.97 -7.40
C SER A 164 -29.89 4.99 -6.76
N GLU A 165 -30.73 4.57 -5.80
CA GLU A 165 -31.69 5.45 -5.14
C GLU A 165 -31.10 6.27 -3.97
N PHE A 166 -30.02 5.76 -3.36
CA PHE A 166 -29.41 6.41 -2.17
C PHE A 166 -27.93 6.72 -2.31
N MET A 167 -27.25 6.25 -3.37
CA MET A 167 -25.84 6.60 -3.59
C MET A 167 -25.65 8.10 -3.85
N THR A 168 -24.46 8.60 -3.56
CA THR A 168 -24.03 9.90 -4.09
C THR A 168 -23.66 9.72 -5.57
N PRO A 169 -24.41 10.27 -6.54
CA PRO A 169 -24.16 10.07 -7.97
C PRO A 169 -22.89 10.84 -8.41
N PHE A 170 -22.31 10.43 -9.54
CA PHE A 170 -21.04 10.94 -10.05
C PHE A 170 -21.02 12.47 -10.18
N GLU A 171 -22.12 13.07 -10.63
CA GLU A 171 -22.23 14.54 -10.84
C GLU A 171 -22.06 15.34 -9.55
N LYS A 172 -22.26 14.71 -8.40
CA LYS A 172 -22.07 15.30 -7.07
C LYS A 172 -20.78 14.88 -6.40
N LEU A 173 -20.00 13.99 -7.01
CA LEU A 173 -18.74 13.54 -6.45
C LEU A 173 -17.64 14.60 -6.63
N ILE A 174 -16.89 14.78 -5.57
CA ILE A 174 -15.59 15.44 -5.65
C ILE A 174 -14.58 14.35 -5.90
N TYR A 175 -13.80 14.49 -6.95
CA TYR A 175 -12.78 13.54 -7.39
C TYR A 175 -11.53 14.27 -7.85
N ALA A 176 -10.42 13.54 -8.00
CA ALA A 176 -9.23 14.03 -8.68
C ALA A 176 -8.88 13.16 -9.89
N LYS A 177 -8.10 13.72 -10.80
CA LYS A 177 -7.61 12.99 -11.98
C LYS A 177 -6.35 12.20 -11.64
N ASP A 178 -6.11 11.16 -12.41
CA ASP A 178 -4.85 10.40 -12.32
C ASP A 178 -3.65 11.32 -12.60
N GLY A 179 -2.57 11.14 -11.82
CA GLY A 179 -1.43 12.05 -11.82
C GLY A 179 -1.41 13.05 -10.67
N VAL A 180 -2.52 13.26 -9.94
CA VAL A 180 -2.55 14.09 -8.72
C VAL A 180 -1.53 13.58 -7.70
N THR A 181 -0.82 14.50 -7.05
CA THR A 181 0.08 14.16 -5.93
C THR A 181 -0.72 13.86 -4.67
N LEU A 182 -0.09 13.13 -3.74
CA LEU A 182 -0.74 12.82 -2.46
C LEU A 182 -1.04 14.09 -1.65
N SER A 183 -0.18 15.10 -1.73
CA SER A 183 -0.39 16.40 -1.07
C SER A 183 -1.61 17.12 -1.63
N GLU A 184 -1.70 17.28 -2.95
CA GLU A 184 -2.86 17.91 -3.60
C GLU A 184 -4.16 17.14 -3.32
N ALA A 185 -4.12 15.80 -3.36
CA ALA A 185 -5.28 14.98 -3.01
C ALA A 185 -5.71 15.20 -1.55
N ASN A 186 -4.74 15.37 -0.64
CA ASN A 186 -5.03 15.66 0.76
C ASN A 186 -5.63 17.06 0.93
N ASP A 187 -5.14 18.08 0.21
CA ASP A 187 -5.71 19.43 0.26
C ASP A 187 -7.18 19.40 -0.19
N ILE A 188 -7.49 18.68 -1.28
CA ILE A 188 -8.87 18.48 -1.74
C ILE A 188 -9.73 17.81 -0.65
N LEU A 189 -9.21 16.78 0.03
CA LEU A 189 -9.91 16.11 1.14
C LEU A 189 -10.22 17.05 2.29
N TRP A 190 -9.26 17.91 2.66
CA TRP A 190 -9.41 18.87 3.76
C TRP A 190 -10.39 19.99 3.42
N ASP A 191 -10.23 20.64 2.29
CA ASP A 191 -11.05 21.77 1.85
C ASP A 191 -12.52 21.37 1.72
N ASN A 192 -12.78 20.16 1.26
CA ASN A 192 -14.12 19.62 1.07
C ASN A 192 -14.64 18.77 2.23
N LYS A 193 -13.89 18.64 3.33
CA LYS A 193 -14.24 17.83 4.51
C LYS A 193 -14.59 16.38 4.18
N LEU A 194 -13.86 15.80 3.23
CA LEU A 194 -14.05 14.41 2.79
C LEU A 194 -13.20 13.44 3.60
N ASN A 195 -13.63 12.18 3.66
CA ASN A 195 -12.85 11.09 4.23
C ASN A 195 -12.21 10.20 3.15
N ALA A 196 -12.72 10.26 1.92
CA ALA A 196 -12.24 9.52 0.76
C ALA A 196 -12.36 10.37 -0.49
N LEU A 197 -11.34 10.33 -1.35
CA LEU A 197 -11.29 11.00 -2.64
C LEU A 197 -11.07 9.95 -3.72
N PRO A 198 -12.02 9.71 -4.63
CA PRO A 198 -11.81 8.87 -5.79
C PRO A 198 -10.86 9.54 -6.78
N ILE A 199 -9.94 8.77 -7.32
CA ILE A 199 -9.02 9.17 -8.39
C ILE A 199 -9.46 8.44 -9.66
N ILE A 200 -9.66 9.17 -10.73
CA ILE A 200 -10.17 8.65 -11.99
C ILE A 200 -9.25 8.99 -13.17
N ASP A 201 -9.29 8.13 -14.19
CA ASP A 201 -8.63 8.40 -15.47
C ASP A 201 -9.48 9.32 -16.38
N GLU A 202 -8.97 9.59 -17.59
CA GLU A 202 -9.65 10.41 -18.59
C GLU A 202 -10.99 9.81 -19.08
N ASN A 203 -11.16 8.49 -18.93
CA ASN A 203 -12.35 7.75 -19.30
C ASN A 203 -13.34 7.59 -18.14
N GLN A 204 -13.17 8.35 -17.05
CA GLN A 204 -13.98 8.26 -15.84
C GLN A 204 -13.87 6.89 -15.15
N ARG A 205 -12.79 6.13 -15.36
CA ARG A 205 -12.57 4.85 -14.69
C ARG A 205 -11.88 5.08 -13.36
N LEU A 206 -12.35 4.36 -12.34
CA LEU A 206 -11.73 4.42 -11.02
C LEU A 206 -10.34 3.79 -11.07
N THR A 207 -9.31 4.54 -10.71
CA THR A 207 -7.93 4.06 -10.59
C THR A 207 -7.57 3.78 -9.15
N HIS A 208 -7.82 4.73 -8.25
CA HIS A 208 -7.48 4.64 -6.83
C HIS A 208 -8.46 5.43 -5.97
N PHE A 209 -8.35 5.23 -4.65
CA PHE A 209 -8.83 6.16 -3.63
C PHE A 209 -7.67 6.76 -2.86
N VAL A 210 -7.85 7.97 -2.38
CA VAL A 210 -7.04 8.53 -1.28
C VAL A 210 -7.96 8.67 -0.08
N PHE A 211 -7.57 8.08 1.06
CA PHE A 211 -8.28 8.23 2.31
C PHE A 211 -7.51 9.15 3.25
N ARG A 212 -8.21 10.02 3.94
CA ARG A 212 -7.61 10.96 4.90
C ARG A 212 -6.77 10.26 5.96
N LYS A 213 -7.24 9.13 6.49
CA LYS A 213 -6.51 8.32 7.48
C LYS A 213 -5.18 7.78 6.97
N ASP A 214 -5.09 7.47 5.67
CA ASP A 214 -3.89 6.88 5.06
C ASP A 214 -2.82 7.94 4.79
N TYR A 215 -3.22 9.18 4.55
CA TYR A 215 -2.30 10.32 4.48
C TYR A 215 -1.59 10.55 5.81
N ASP A 216 -2.33 10.52 6.93
CA ASP A 216 -1.75 10.68 8.27
C ASP A 216 -0.78 9.53 8.58
N SER A 217 -1.09 8.31 8.15
CA SER A 217 -0.19 7.15 8.28
C SER A 217 1.08 7.31 7.45
N HIS A 218 0.99 7.76 6.21
CA HIS A 218 2.17 8.02 5.36
C HIS A 218 3.08 9.11 5.96
N LYS A 219 2.50 10.18 6.48
CA LYS A 219 3.25 11.24 7.16
C LYS A 219 4.00 10.72 8.40
N SER A 220 3.49 9.69 9.06
CA SER A 220 4.11 9.06 10.22
C SER A 220 5.27 8.11 9.85
N ASN A 221 5.41 7.72 8.58
CA ASN A 221 6.44 6.79 8.10
C ASN A 221 7.29 7.43 6.98
N PRO A 222 8.13 8.42 7.28
CA PRO A 222 8.87 9.17 6.26
C PRO A 222 9.92 8.32 5.52
N ASN A 223 10.28 7.17 6.08
CA ASN A 223 11.30 6.28 5.53
C ASN A 223 10.73 5.15 4.67
N GLU A 224 9.44 5.18 4.32
CA GLU A 224 8.82 4.10 3.53
C GLU A 224 9.61 3.74 2.27
N LEU A 225 9.81 2.43 2.06
CA LEU A 225 10.52 1.90 0.89
C LEU A 225 9.55 1.63 -0.25
N LEU A 226 9.55 2.52 -1.24
CA LEU A 226 8.61 2.51 -2.36
C LEU A 226 9.31 2.29 -3.71
N ASP A 227 8.59 1.72 -4.66
CA ASP A 227 8.97 1.69 -6.07
C ASP A 227 8.53 2.99 -6.81
N ASP A 228 8.92 3.14 -8.08
CA ASP A 228 8.59 4.30 -8.92
C ASP A 228 7.07 4.52 -9.09
N HIS A 229 6.27 3.50 -8.81
CA HIS A 229 4.81 3.57 -8.81
C HIS A 229 4.20 3.79 -7.42
N LYS A 230 5.03 4.18 -6.44
CA LYS A 230 4.64 4.41 -5.03
C LYS A 230 4.01 3.18 -4.36
N ARG A 231 4.44 1.98 -4.72
CA ARG A 231 4.06 0.72 -4.10
C ARG A 231 5.23 0.21 -3.27
N TYR A 232 4.95 -0.49 -2.17
CA TYR A 232 6.01 -1.05 -1.35
C TYR A 232 6.91 -2.01 -2.12
N LEU A 233 8.23 -1.89 -1.90
CA LEU A 233 9.21 -2.84 -2.41
C LEU A 233 9.13 -4.15 -1.62
N VAL A 234 9.19 -5.25 -2.35
CA VAL A 234 9.20 -6.61 -1.81
C VAL A 234 9.95 -7.51 -2.76
N GLY A 235 10.72 -8.45 -2.22
CA GLY A 235 11.38 -9.52 -2.96
C GLY A 235 10.66 -10.87 -2.84
N ALA A 236 10.97 -11.79 -3.74
CA ALA A 236 10.52 -13.18 -3.73
C ALA A 236 11.58 -14.10 -4.35
#